data_b4c1bf9b8f6cd0cc011e5c985dae678f
#
_entry.id   b4c1bf9b8f6cd0cc011e5c985dae678f
#
_cell.length_a   1.000
_cell.length_b   1.000
_cell.length_c   1.000
_cell.angle_alpha   90.00
_cell.angle_beta   90.00
_cell.angle_gamma   90.00
#
_symmetry.space_group_name_H-M   'P 1'
#
loop_
_entity.id
_entity.type
_entity.pdbx_description
1 polymer ?
#
loop_
_entity_poly.entity_id
_entity_poly.type
_entity_poly.pdbx_seq_one_letter_code
_entity_poly.pdbx_strand_id
1 'polypeptide(L)'
;VHPEVAPRQISRNQDENWTVSEWEYYEKDGSVYCPYYNFYQKKVSLTPSGSSGTVKLSASEDLFDEFFVGSRIRINNGEGVIVSVNSPREVSLSVSKALNGTGASSEWEESAFSRRRGYPYAVTFHQDRLVVGGAYSLPNHLWLSKSSDLFNFDIGTGLDDEAIDFAILSDQVNAITNVVSTRHLLVFT
;
A
#
# COMPACT_ATOMS: atom_id res chain seq x y z
N VAL A 1 -0.98 14.51 -5.02
CA VAL A 1 -1.42 13.16 -5.43
C VAL A 1 -2.08 13.18 -6.79
N HIS A 2 -2.05 12.08 -7.50
CA HIS A 2 -2.69 11.88 -8.79
C HIS A 2 -2.97 10.37 -8.97
N PRO A 3 -4.13 9.95 -9.48
CA PRO A 3 -4.52 8.53 -9.49
C PRO A 3 -3.61 7.61 -10.32
N GLU A 4 -2.90 8.14 -11.30
CA GLU A 4 -2.04 7.36 -12.20
C GLU A 4 -0.53 7.51 -11.92
N VAL A 5 -0.16 8.37 -10.98
CA VAL A 5 1.25 8.68 -10.68
C VAL A 5 1.52 8.53 -9.20
N ALA A 6 2.63 7.88 -8.88
CA ALA A 6 3.07 7.73 -7.49
C ALA A 6 3.11 9.09 -6.76
N PRO A 7 2.63 9.15 -5.52
CA PRO A 7 2.62 10.37 -4.73
C PRO A 7 4.01 10.99 -4.65
N ARG A 8 4.05 12.32 -4.68
CA ARG A 8 5.30 13.09 -4.57
C ARG A 8 5.21 14.07 -3.42
N GLN A 9 6.34 14.33 -2.82
CA GLN A 9 6.49 15.39 -1.83
C GLN A 9 7.32 16.54 -2.42
N ILE A 10 6.97 17.74 -1.99
CA ILE A 10 7.74 18.96 -2.26
C ILE A 10 8.33 19.38 -0.93
N SER A 11 9.65 19.49 -0.84
CA SER A 11 10.35 19.93 0.35
C SER A 11 11.26 21.11 0.05
N ARG A 12 11.41 21.99 1.04
CA ARG A 12 12.32 23.13 1.00
C ARG A 12 13.45 22.89 1.98
N ASN A 13 14.69 22.93 1.50
CA ASN A 13 15.85 22.83 2.35
C ASN A 13 16.25 24.20 2.96
N GLN A 14 17.25 24.19 3.84
CA GLN A 14 17.74 25.41 4.51
C GLN A 14 18.32 26.44 3.54
N ASP A 15 18.79 26.03 2.37
CA ASP A 15 19.35 26.91 1.33
C ASP A 15 18.26 27.50 0.42
N GLU A 16 17.00 27.42 0.83
CA GLU A 16 15.82 27.89 0.08
C GLU A 16 15.58 27.15 -1.25
N ASN A 17 16.26 26.04 -1.51
CA ASN A 17 16.03 25.21 -2.67
C ASN A 17 14.83 24.28 -2.46
N TRP A 18 14.01 24.18 -3.49
CA TRP A 18 12.88 23.26 -3.52
C TRP A 18 13.27 21.97 -4.23
N THR A 19 12.89 20.85 -3.64
CA THR A 19 13.06 19.52 -4.22
C THR A 19 11.73 18.82 -4.36
N VAL A 20 11.57 18.05 -5.44
CA VAL A 20 10.44 17.16 -5.67
C VAL A 20 10.97 15.74 -5.69
N SER A 21 10.53 14.91 -4.77
CA SER A 21 10.89 13.49 -4.68
C SER A 21 9.65 12.62 -4.66
N GLU A 22 9.79 11.33 -4.90
CA GLU A 22 8.72 10.39 -4.63
C GLU A 22 8.44 10.32 -3.15
N TRP A 23 7.19 10.04 -2.78
CA TRP A 23 6.79 9.82 -1.41
C TRP A 23 7.33 8.46 -0.96
N GLU A 24 8.17 8.45 0.09
CA GLU A 24 8.71 7.24 0.69
C GLU A 24 7.97 6.96 2.01
N TYR A 25 7.59 5.72 2.20
CA TYR A 25 6.96 5.28 3.45
C TYR A 25 8.02 4.94 4.50
N TYR A 26 7.63 4.99 5.77
CA TYR A 26 8.47 4.55 6.85
C TYR A 26 8.89 3.09 6.64
N GLU A 27 10.18 2.81 6.80
CA GLU A 27 10.75 1.48 6.68
C GLU A 27 11.49 1.10 7.96
N LYS A 28 11.30 -0.13 8.40
CA LYS A 28 12.02 -0.70 9.54
C LYS A 28 12.17 -2.21 9.35
N ASP A 29 13.39 -2.72 9.57
CA ASP A 29 13.72 -4.14 9.51
C ASP A 29 13.27 -4.84 8.21
N GLY A 30 13.35 -4.14 7.07
CA GLY A 30 12.96 -4.60 5.75
C GLY A 30 11.45 -4.61 5.50
N SER A 31 10.64 -4.15 6.46
CA SER A 31 9.20 -3.90 6.26
C SER A 31 8.95 -2.44 5.92
N VAL A 32 8.12 -2.20 4.92
CA VAL A 32 7.64 -0.86 4.55
C VAL A 32 6.20 -0.69 5.02
N TYR A 33 5.95 0.36 5.78
CA TYR A 33 4.66 0.60 6.41
C TYR A 33 3.75 1.49 5.53
N CYS A 34 3.51 1.02 4.30
CA CYS A 34 2.46 1.57 3.43
C CYS A 34 1.12 0.87 3.70
N PRO A 35 -0.01 1.39 3.20
CA PRO A 35 -1.27 0.66 3.22
C PRO A 35 -1.19 -0.65 2.43
N TYR A 36 -1.71 -1.73 3.02
CA TYR A 36 -1.81 -3.05 2.39
C TYR A 36 -3.26 -3.50 2.34
N TYR A 37 -3.60 -4.34 1.36
CA TYR A 37 -4.94 -4.87 1.22
C TYR A 37 -4.95 -6.26 0.60
N ASN A 38 -5.84 -7.14 1.09
CA ASN A 38 -6.10 -8.45 0.49
C ASN A 38 -7.17 -8.35 -0.59
N PHE A 39 -6.76 -8.04 -1.82
CA PHE A 39 -7.68 -7.87 -2.96
C PHE A 39 -8.39 -9.15 -3.38
N TYR A 40 -7.87 -10.31 -3.04
CA TYR A 40 -8.37 -11.60 -3.52
C TYR A 40 -9.21 -12.35 -2.48
N GLN A 41 -9.43 -11.75 -1.31
CA GLN A 41 -10.28 -12.31 -0.26
C GLN A 41 -9.97 -13.79 0.03
N LYS A 42 -8.68 -14.15 0.07
CA LYS A 42 -8.16 -15.50 0.34
C LYS A 42 -8.51 -16.56 -0.72
N LYS A 43 -8.99 -16.19 -1.90
CA LYS A 43 -9.35 -17.13 -2.98
C LYS A 43 -8.14 -17.65 -3.73
N VAL A 44 -7.07 -16.86 -3.80
CA VAL A 44 -5.82 -17.20 -4.49
C VAL A 44 -4.73 -17.45 -3.47
N SER A 45 -4.04 -18.57 -3.56
CA SER A 45 -2.87 -18.85 -2.75
C SER A 45 -1.58 -18.57 -3.51
N LEU A 46 -0.58 -18.09 -2.78
CA LEU A 46 0.77 -17.87 -3.28
C LEU A 46 1.74 -18.80 -2.59
N THR A 47 2.70 -19.33 -3.34
CA THR A 47 3.72 -20.28 -2.85
C THR A 47 5.10 -19.73 -3.19
N PRO A 48 5.91 -19.29 -2.21
CA PRO A 48 7.28 -18.88 -2.44
C PRO A 48 8.23 -20.08 -2.58
N SER A 49 9.23 -19.98 -3.46
CA SER A 49 10.25 -21.01 -3.65
C SER A 49 11.40 -20.95 -2.62
N GLY A 50 11.47 -19.87 -1.86
CA GLY A 50 12.49 -19.62 -0.85
C GLY A 50 12.05 -18.56 0.14
N SER A 51 12.83 -18.29 1.18
CA SER A 51 12.49 -17.34 2.24
C SER A 51 13.27 -16.03 2.21
N SER A 52 14.31 -15.91 1.37
CA SER A 52 15.17 -14.73 1.31
C SER A 52 15.83 -14.56 -0.06
N GLY A 53 16.35 -13.37 -0.34
CA GLY A 53 16.92 -13.04 -1.65
C GLY A 53 15.83 -12.88 -2.72
N THR A 54 16.18 -13.16 -3.99
CA THR A 54 15.18 -13.19 -5.06
C THR A 54 14.60 -14.57 -5.21
N VAL A 55 13.31 -14.71 -4.95
CA VAL A 55 12.59 -15.99 -4.98
C VAL A 55 11.50 -15.97 -6.05
N LYS A 56 11.11 -17.13 -6.53
CA LYS A 56 9.90 -17.29 -7.33
C LYS A 56 8.68 -17.35 -6.42
N LEU A 57 7.63 -16.64 -6.80
CA LEU A 57 6.34 -16.68 -6.13
C LEU A 57 5.30 -17.18 -7.13
N SER A 58 4.74 -18.34 -6.87
CA SER A 58 3.77 -19.00 -7.75
C SER A 58 2.35 -18.84 -7.23
N ALA A 59 1.40 -18.49 -8.11
CA ALA A 59 -0.01 -18.38 -7.79
C ALA A 59 -0.79 -19.65 -8.17
N SER A 60 -1.85 -19.96 -7.41
CA SER A 60 -2.74 -21.10 -7.69
C SER A 60 -3.56 -20.91 -8.98
N GLU A 61 -3.73 -19.68 -9.44
CA GLU A 61 -4.51 -19.29 -10.62
C GLU A 61 -3.74 -18.26 -11.44
N ASP A 62 -4.24 -17.95 -12.65
CA ASP A 62 -3.72 -16.86 -13.48
C ASP A 62 -4.02 -15.52 -12.79
N LEU A 63 -2.97 -14.84 -12.35
CA LEU A 63 -3.05 -13.66 -11.49
C LEU A 63 -2.21 -12.50 -12.02
N PHE A 64 -0.99 -12.77 -12.44
CA PHE A 64 0.03 -11.77 -12.66
C PHE A 64 0.02 -11.22 -14.09
N ASP A 65 0.13 -9.91 -14.20
CA ASP A 65 0.40 -9.17 -15.41
C ASP A 65 1.57 -8.18 -15.21
N GLU A 66 1.99 -7.51 -16.27
CA GLU A 66 3.15 -6.58 -16.25
C GLU A 66 3.02 -5.44 -15.24
N PHE A 67 1.79 -5.07 -14.86
CA PHE A 67 1.53 -3.98 -13.91
C PHE A 67 1.83 -4.35 -12.45
N PHE A 68 2.06 -5.62 -12.16
CA PHE A 68 2.50 -6.06 -10.83
C PHE A 68 3.96 -5.72 -10.52
N VAL A 69 4.78 -5.42 -11.53
CA VAL A 69 6.18 -5.02 -11.30
C VAL A 69 6.21 -3.75 -10.44
N GLY A 70 6.93 -3.81 -9.32
CA GLY A 70 7.01 -2.76 -8.31
C GLY A 70 5.98 -2.89 -7.19
N SER A 71 4.96 -3.75 -7.31
CA SER A 71 4.03 -4.02 -6.20
C SER A 71 4.73 -4.74 -5.06
N ARG A 72 4.42 -4.34 -3.83
CA ARG A 72 4.87 -5.03 -2.61
C ARG A 72 3.89 -6.13 -2.23
N ILE A 73 4.42 -7.23 -1.76
CA ILE A 73 3.64 -8.37 -1.27
C ILE A 73 4.08 -8.70 0.15
N ARG A 74 3.11 -8.84 1.05
CA ARG A 74 3.27 -9.43 2.38
C ARG A 74 2.72 -10.84 2.37
N ILE A 75 3.53 -11.81 2.74
CA ILE A 75 3.17 -13.23 2.82
C ILE A 75 4.05 -13.92 3.85
N ASN A 76 3.50 -14.90 4.57
CA ASN A 76 4.26 -15.72 5.55
C ASN A 76 5.09 -14.85 6.52
N ASN A 77 4.50 -13.78 7.05
CA ASN A 77 5.11 -12.80 7.97
C ASN A 77 6.35 -12.08 7.42
N GLY A 78 6.65 -12.20 6.14
CA GLY A 78 7.71 -11.47 5.46
C GLY A 78 7.17 -10.57 4.37
N GLU A 79 8.07 -9.91 3.65
CA GLU A 79 7.73 -8.89 2.67
C GLU A 79 8.74 -8.87 1.52
N GLY A 80 8.28 -8.49 0.34
CA GLY A 80 9.14 -8.28 -0.82
C GLY A 80 8.47 -7.46 -1.91
N VAL A 81 9.25 -7.14 -2.94
CA VAL A 81 8.81 -6.39 -4.12
C VAL A 81 8.87 -7.28 -5.34
N ILE A 82 7.83 -7.28 -6.15
CA ILE A 82 7.83 -7.98 -7.44
C ILE A 82 8.77 -7.23 -8.40
N VAL A 83 9.81 -7.92 -8.86
CA VAL A 83 10.83 -7.35 -9.77
C VAL A 83 10.63 -7.77 -11.22
N SER A 84 9.96 -8.89 -11.48
CA SER A 84 9.59 -9.32 -12.82
C SER A 84 8.39 -10.26 -12.80
N VAL A 85 7.61 -10.26 -13.88
CA VAL A 85 6.54 -11.22 -14.14
C VAL A 85 7.06 -12.24 -15.14
N ASN A 86 7.12 -13.51 -14.74
CA ASN A 86 7.65 -14.61 -15.53
C ASN A 86 6.54 -15.29 -16.35
N SER A 87 5.33 -15.36 -15.79
CA SER A 87 4.12 -15.88 -16.42
C SER A 87 2.88 -15.38 -15.68
N PRO A 88 1.66 -15.62 -16.17
CA PRO A 88 0.43 -15.29 -15.43
C PRO A 88 0.32 -15.93 -14.04
N ARG A 89 1.12 -16.96 -13.76
CA ARG A 89 1.14 -17.67 -12.47
C ARG A 89 2.46 -17.58 -11.71
N GLU A 90 3.47 -16.90 -12.23
CA GLU A 90 4.77 -16.83 -11.58
C GLU A 90 5.42 -15.46 -11.71
N VAL A 91 5.91 -14.95 -10.60
CA VAL A 91 6.70 -13.72 -10.54
C VAL A 91 8.01 -13.96 -9.80
N SER A 92 9.00 -13.09 -10.02
CA SER A 92 10.20 -13.00 -9.19
C SER A 92 9.98 -11.94 -8.11
N LEU A 93 10.11 -12.34 -6.85
CA LEU A 93 9.97 -11.49 -5.67
C LEU A 93 11.35 -11.24 -5.06
N SER A 94 11.76 -9.98 -4.96
CA SER A 94 12.92 -9.57 -4.17
C SER A 94 12.48 -9.40 -2.72
N VAL A 95 12.90 -10.32 -1.86
CA VAL A 95 12.50 -10.35 -0.44
C VAL A 95 13.28 -9.29 0.33
N SER A 96 12.59 -8.34 0.94
CA SER A 96 13.16 -7.31 1.81
C SER A 96 13.14 -7.73 3.28
N LYS A 97 12.08 -8.43 3.72
CA LYS A 97 11.98 -9.06 5.03
C LYS A 97 11.78 -10.55 4.86
N ALA A 98 12.64 -11.35 5.49
CA ALA A 98 12.63 -12.82 5.35
C ALA A 98 11.22 -13.40 5.61
N LEU A 99 10.81 -14.33 4.72
CA LEU A 99 9.54 -15.04 4.86
C LEU A 99 9.68 -16.12 5.94
N ASN A 100 8.66 -16.31 6.73
CA ASN A 100 8.60 -17.39 7.73
C ASN A 100 8.15 -18.71 7.08
N GLY A 101 8.95 -19.21 6.14
CA GLY A 101 8.71 -20.47 5.43
C GLY A 101 8.22 -20.29 3.99
N THR A 102 8.15 -21.43 3.29
CA THR A 102 7.80 -21.53 1.85
C THR A 102 6.44 -22.18 1.61
N GLY A 103 5.65 -22.37 2.65
CA GLY A 103 4.30 -22.93 2.54
C GLY A 103 3.38 -22.04 1.71
N ALA A 104 2.46 -22.66 0.97
CA ALA A 104 1.40 -21.93 0.28
C ALA A 104 0.53 -21.20 1.29
N SER A 105 0.20 -19.93 1.00
CA SER A 105 -0.66 -19.12 1.83
C SER A 105 -1.68 -18.37 0.99
N SER A 106 -2.92 -18.34 1.44
CA SER A 106 -3.96 -17.41 0.96
C SER A 106 -4.08 -16.15 1.82
N GLU A 107 -3.35 -16.12 2.94
CA GLU A 107 -3.20 -14.97 3.83
C GLU A 107 -2.03 -14.11 3.33
N TRP A 108 -2.26 -13.36 2.26
CA TRP A 108 -1.28 -12.43 1.71
C TRP A 108 -1.93 -11.12 1.31
N GLU A 109 -1.15 -10.09 1.32
CA GLU A 109 -1.59 -8.73 1.04
C GLU A 109 -0.70 -8.09 -0.02
N GLU A 110 -1.28 -7.21 -0.80
CA GLU A 110 -0.60 -6.37 -1.78
C GLU A 110 -0.62 -4.92 -1.30
N SER A 111 0.42 -4.14 -1.63
CA SER A 111 0.37 -2.70 -1.39
C SER A 111 -0.88 -2.09 -2.04
N ALA A 112 -1.65 -1.32 -1.27
CA ALA A 112 -2.90 -0.72 -1.72
C ALA A 112 -2.69 0.26 -2.88
N PHE A 113 -1.47 0.83 -2.97
CA PHE A 113 -1.07 1.77 -4.01
C PHE A 113 0.04 1.17 -4.86
N SER A 114 -0.21 1.07 -6.14
CA SER A 114 0.74 0.58 -7.12
C SER A 114 0.31 1.00 -8.53
N ARG A 115 1.17 0.76 -9.53
CA ARG A 115 0.81 0.97 -10.93
C ARG A 115 -0.43 0.19 -11.36
N ARG A 116 -0.68 -0.98 -10.74
CA ARG A 116 -1.87 -1.80 -10.98
C ARG A 116 -3.10 -1.27 -10.25
N ARG A 117 -2.94 -0.84 -8.99
CA ARG A 117 -4.05 -0.49 -8.09
C ARG A 117 -4.45 0.97 -8.15
N GLY A 118 -3.63 1.79 -8.83
CA GLY A 118 -3.76 3.24 -8.81
C GLY A 118 -3.17 3.84 -7.55
N TYR A 119 -3.30 5.16 -7.45
CA TYR A 119 -2.77 5.96 -6.35
C TYR A 119 -3.88 6.84 -5.77
N PRO A 120 -3.69 7.46 -4.59
CA PRO A 120 -4.73 8.26 -3.97
C PRO A 120 -5.23 9.42 -4.84
N TYR A 121 -6.56 9.63 -4.84
CA TYR A 121 -7.19 10.78 -5.48
C TYR A 121 -7.10 12.04 -4.65
N ALA A 122 -7.21 11.91 -3.32
CA ALA A 122 -7.32 13.02 -2.39
C ALA A 122 -6.28 12.94 -1.29
N VAL A 123 -5.84 14.10 -0.79
CA VAL A 123 -4.88 14.22 0.30
C VAL A 123 -5.18 15.45 1.15
N THR A 124 -5.04 15.31 2.46
CA THR A 124 -5.08 16.43 3.41
C THR A 124 -4.29 16.08 4.67
N PHE A 125 -4.13 17.05 5.57
CA PHE A 125 -3.62 16.82 6.93
C PHE A 125 -4.76 17.04 7.92
N HIS A 126 -4.91 16.14 8.87
CA HIS A 126 -5.96 16.23 9.89
C HIS A 126 -5.46 15.63 11.21
N GLN A 127 -5.51 16.39 12.29
CA GLN A 127 -5.11 15.94 13.64
C GLN A 127 -3.73 15.25 13.66
N ASP A 128 -2.71 15.95 13.16
CA ASP A 128 -1.32 15.49 13.07
C ASP A 128 -1.12 14.19 12.26
N ARG A 129 -2.03 13.87 11.36
CA ARG A 129 -1.97 12.73 10.45
C ARG A 129 -1.99 13.17 9.00
N LEU A 130 -1.29 12.45 8.15
CA LEU A 130 -1.53 12.49 6.71
C LEU A 130 -2.75 11.64 6.40
N VAL A 131 -3.70 12.23 5.69
CA VAL A 131 -4.93 11.57 5.22
C VAL A 131 -4.86 11.44 3.71
N VAL A 132 -5.04 10.23 3.20
CA VAL A 132 -5.17 9.96 1.77
C VAL A 132 -6.47 9.20 1.52
N GLY A 133 -7.13 9.49 0.42
CA GLY A 133 -8.45 8.92 0.14
C GLY A 133 -8.63 8.50 -1.31
N GLY A 134 -9.30 7.38 -1.49
CA GLY A 134 -9.66 6.79 -2.76
C GLY A 134 -8.45 6.34 -3.58
N ALA A 135 -8.59 5.23 -4.26
CA ALA A 135 -7.67 4.77 -5.29
C ALA A 135 -8.50 3.99 -6.32
N TYR A 136 -7.94 3.73 -7.49
CA TYR A 136 -8.68 3.03 -8.56
C TYR A 136 -9.31 1.71 -8.09
N SER A 137 -8.55 0.87 -7.38
CA SER A 137 -9.04 -0.42 -6.87
C SER A 137 -9.75 -0.33 -5.52
N LEU A 138 -9.64 0.78 -4.80
CA LEU A 138 -10.23 1.03 -3.48
C LEU A 138 -10.82 2.45 -3.42
N PRO A 139 -11.86 2.72 -4.22
CA PRO A 139 -12.35 4.09 -4.40
C PRO A 139 -13.00 4.68 -3.14
N ASN A 140 -13.51 3.85 -2.25
CA ASN A 140 -14.21 4.24 -1.02
C ASN A 140 -13.35 4.12 0.25
N HIS A 141 -12.06 3.84 0.13
CA HIS A 141 -11.13 3.73 1.27
C HIS A 141 -10.49 5.06 1.64
N LEU A 142 -10.29 5.25 2.93
CA LEU A 142 -9.59 6.36 3.54
C LEU A 142 -8.50 5.80 4.44
N TRP A 143 -7.27 6.30 4.30
CA TRP A 143 -6.14 5.92 5.14
C TRP A 143 -5.58 7.13 5.85
N LEU A 144 -5.34 6.99 7.15
CA LEU A 144 -4.70 8.00 7.97
C LEU A 144 -3.39 7.42 8.51
N SER A 145 -2.31 8.19 8.41
CA SER A 145 -1.02 7.81 9.00
C SER A 145 -1.08 7.72 10.52
N LYS A 146 -0.05 7.19 11.15
CA LYS A 146 0.14 7.36 12.60
C LYS A 146 0.14 8.84 12.97
N SER A 147 -0.29 9.15 14.20
CA SER A 147 -0.24 10.50 14.73
C SER A 147 1.22 10.96 14.82
N SER A 148 1.51 12.15 14.32
CA SER A 148 2.84 12.75 14.27
C SER A 148 3.91 11.98 13.47
N ASP A 149 3.50 10.94 12.72
CA ASP A 149 4.37 10.20 11.79
C ASP A 149 3.67 10.02 10.44
N LEU A 150 3.85 11.01 9.57
CA LEU A 150 3.14 11.13 8.30
C LEU A 150 3.51 10.05 7.27
N PHE A 151 4.63 9.36 7.47
CA PHE A 151 5.15 8.35 6.56
C PHE A 151 4.73 6.92 6.94
N ASN A 152 4.11 6.75 8.11
CA ASN A 152 3.84 5.46 8.72
C ASN A 152 2.34 5.13 8.72
N PHE A 153 1.96 4.10 7.96
CA PHE A 153 0.59 3.60 7.86
C PHE A 153 0.42 2.23 8.54
N ASP A 154 1.24 1.94 9.55
CA ASP A 154 1.10 0.73 10.36
C ASP A 154 -0.14 0.83 11.27
N ILE A 155 -1.14 0.00 10.99
CA ILE A 155 -2.38 -0.08 11.79
C ILE A 155 -2.18 -0.72 13.17
N GLY A 156 -1.00 -1.34 13.41
CA GLY A 156 -0.59 -1.91 14.70
C GLY A 156 -1.65 -2.78 15.34
N THR A 157 -2.03 -2.45 16.57
CA THR A 157 -3.04 -3.14 17.37
C THR A 157 -4.35 -2.36 17.50
N GLY A 158 -4.48 -1.22 16.83
CA GLY A 158 -5.68 -0.37 16.83
C GLY A 158 -5.72 0.64 17.97
N LEU A 159 -4.56 1.15 18.41
CA LEU A 159 -4.49 2.24 19.39
C LEU A 159 -4.78 3.58 18.73
N ASP A 160 -5.16 4.58 19.54
CA ASP A 160 -5.59 5.90 19.07
C ASP A 160 -4.53 6.67 18.29
N ASP A 161 -3.24 6.38 18.49
CA ASP A 161 -2.11 7.00 17.80
C ASP A 161 -1.63 6.20 16.58
N GLU A 162 -2.12 4.98 16.38
CA GLU A 162 -1.79 4.12 15.23
C GLU A 162 -2.53 4.54 13.97
N ALA A 163 -2.07 4.03 12.82
CA ALA A 163 -2.69 4.33 11.53
C ALA A 163 -4.11 3.75 11.42
N ILE A 164 -4.92 4.37 10.58
CA ILE A 164 -6.32 3.98 10.39
C ILE A 164 -6.54 3.63 8.92
N ASP A 165 -7.13 2.48 8.66
CA ASP A 165 -7.72 2.09 7.38
C ASP A 165 -9.24 1.99 7.55
N PHE A 166 -9.97 2.76 6.77
CA PHE A 166 -11.41 2.86 6.90
C PHE A 166 -12.09 2.84 5.53
N ALA A 167 -13.03 1.91 5.32
CA ALA A 167 -13.89 1.87 4.15
C ALA A 167 -15.22 2.57 4.43
N ILE A 168 -15.58 3.54 3.59
CA ILE A 168 -16.90 4.16 3.62
C ILE A 168 -17.88 3.18 3.00
N LEU A 169 -18.79 2.65 3.84
CA LEU A 169 -19.85 1.75 3.41
C LEU A 169 -21.12 2.56 3.22
N SER A 170 -21.68 2.55 2.02
CA SER A 170 -22.98 3.13 1.70
C SER A 170 -23.72 2.22 0.72
N ASP A 171 -25.02 2.42 0.58
CA ASP A 171 -25.86 1.68 -0.37
C ASP A 171 -25.48 1.94 -1.85
N GLN A 172 -24.67 2.98 -2.10
CA GLN A 172 -24.13 3.30 -3.40
C GLN A 172 -22.60 3.28 -3.32
N VAL A 173 -21.95 2.78 -4.38
CA VAL A 173 -20.49 2.84 -4.50
C VAL A 173 -20.10 4.27 -4.86
N ASN A 174 -19.67 5.01 -3.86
CA ASN A 174 -19.19 6.38 -4.02
C ASN A 174 -17.68 6.41 -3.94
N ALA A 175 -17.04 6.94 -4.98
CA ALA A 175 -15.61 7.16 -4.97
C ALA A 175 -15.29 8.43 -4.17
N ILE A 176 -14.29 8.37 -3.29
CA ILE A 176 -13.76 9.55 -2.62
C ILE A 176 -13.09 10.45 -3.66
N THR A 177 -13.60 11.64 -3.83
CA THR A 177 -13.10 12.64 -4.79
C THR A 177 -12.25 13.71 -4.13
N ASN A 178 -12.54 14.02 -2.86
CA ASN A 178 -11.79 15.01 -2.10
C ASN A 178 -11.93 14.80 -0.59
N VAL A 179 -10.94 15.28 0.17
CA VAL A 179 -10.94 15.30 1.64
C VAL A 179 -10.50 16.68 2.11
N VAL A 180 -11.24 17.26 3.07
CA VAL A 180 -10.96 18.58 3.62
C VAL A 180 -10.94 18.52 5.14
N SER A 181 -9.85 19.02 5.71
CA SER A 181 -9.71 19.14 7.16
C SER A 181 -10.36 20.41 7.66
N THR A 182 -11.28 20.26 8.63
CA THR A 182 -11.87 21.33 9.42
C THR A 182 -11.80 20.92 10.90
N ARG A 183 -12.76 21.31 11.75
CA ARG A 183 -12.92 20.71 13.08
C ARG A 183 -13.15 19.18 12.98
N HIS A 184 -13.80 18.75 11.90
CA HIS A 184 -13.99 17.35 11.52
C HIS A 184 -13.41 17.12 10.12
N LEU A 185 -13.12 15.87 9.78
CA LEU A 185 -12.72 15.50 8.44
C LEU A 185 -13.98 15.42 7.56
N LEU A 186 -14.04 16.24 6.51
CA LEU A 186 -15.08 16.20 5.49
C LEU A 186 -14.60 15.35 4.32
N VAL A 187 -15.37 14.35 3.95
CA VAL A 187 -15.09 13.46 2.82
C VAL A 187 -16.15 13.68 1.75
N PHE A 188 -15.72 13.98 0.55
CA PHE A 188 -16.59 14.19 -0.62
C PHE A 188 -16.53 12.93 -1.49
N THR A 189 -17.69 12.44 -1.84
CA THR A 189 -17.86 11.23 -2.68
C THR A 189 -18.72 11.54 -3.89
#